data_adc469421ac812fc148dfc1625c37324
#
_entry.id   adc469421ac812fc148dfc1625c37324
#
_cell.length_a   1.000
_cell.length_b   1.000
_cell.length_c   1.000
_cell.angle_alpha   90.00
_cell.angle_beta   90.00
_cell.angle_gamma   90.00
#
_symmetry.space_group_name_H-M   'P 1'
#
loop_
_entity.id
_entity.type
_entity.pdbx_description
1 polymer ?
#
loop_
_entity_poly.entity_id
_entity_poly.type
_entity_poly.pdbx_seq_one_letter_code
_entity_poly.pdbx_strand_id
1 'polypeptide(L)'
;MIAAILTTLFFAFSAVTGQRVAVMLGGAWGNLMRLGLAAVVLGILVAILTPDAIRWPSFQWFFLSGLIGFGLGDVALFTAYERIGSRLTILLNLCLAPLFAMVLEWLWLGNGLGPRVVVCALLILAGVAMAIRPGSKSRAKVALRGRYWVGIVAAIIAGFGQGTGAVVSRKAEAVALELGASGSGITAAFQRVLAGLLFSAIAVILVRFFGSRKNWESWRSPLDRKVVPWLLGAALFGPVIGVSCFQWALQDLESGIVLAVVALTPIAMLPLARITEGDHPSRLALVGAVVAVAGVVLLNLWA
;
A
#
# COMPACT_ATOMS: atom_id res chain seq x y z
N MET A 1 -3.33 3.98 18.82
CA MET A 1 -3.83 5.11 17.99
C MET A 1 -2.71 5.93 17.37
N ILE A 2 -1.68 6.36 18.10
CA ILE A 2 -0.53 7.14 17.56
C ILE A 2 0.12 6.45 16.37
N ALA A 3 0.37 5.13 16.46
CA ALA A 3 0.98 4.35 15.40
C ALA A 3 0.17 4.39 14.09
N ALA A 4 -1.16 4.34 14.15
CA ALA A 4 -2.03 4.44 12.97
C ALA A 4 -1.97 5.84 12.32
N ILE A 5 -1.91 6.90 13.12
CA ILE A 5 -1.74 8.29 12.62
C ILE A 5 -0.37 8.45 11.95
N LEU A 6 0.69 7.95 12.58
CA LEU A 6 2.04 7.96 11.98
C LEU A 6 2.06 7.18 10.66
N THR A 7 1.41 6.03 10.59
CA THR A 7 1.25 5.26 9.35
C THR A 7 0.62 6.11 8.26
N THR A 8 -0.48 6.81 8.56
CA THR A 8 -1.18 7.70 7.60
C THR A 8 -0.24 8.76 7.02
N LEU A 9 0.53 9.43 7.87
CA LEU A 9 1.48 10.45 7.44
C LEU A 9 2.62 9.86 6.61
N PHE A 10 3.24 8.78 7.07
CA PHE A 10 4.33 8.14 6.34
C PHE A 10 3.88 7.55 5.02
N PHE A 11 2.69 6.96 4.95
CA PHE A 11 2.13 6.48 3.69
C PHE A 11 1.83 7.60 2.71
N ALA A 12 1.45 8.79 3.17
CA ALA A 12 1.30 9.97 2.30
C ALA A 12 2.63 10.37 1.65
N PHE A 13 3.72 10.43 2.43
CA PHE A 13 5.06 10.68 1.89
C PHE A 13 5.55 9.56 0.98
N SER A 14 5.34 8.30 1.38
CA SER A 14 5.71 7.13 0.58
C SER A 14 4.98 7.09 -0.77
N ALA A 15 3.71 7.47 -0.81
CA ALA A 15 2.93 7.48 -2.05
C ALA A 15 3.51 8.43 -3.09
N VAL A 16 3.85 9.64 -2.67
CA VAL A 16 4.40 10.67 -3.56
C VAL A 16 5.82 10.30 -4.02
N THR A 17 6.67 9.84 -3.09
CA THR A 17 8.04 9.41 -3.43
C THR A 17 8.03 8.14 -4.27
N GLY A 18 7.15 7.17 -3.95
CA GLY A 18 6.96 5.95 -4.71
C GLY A 18 6.45 6.20 -6.13
N GLN A 19 5.54 7.14 -6.31
CA GLN A 19 5.08 7.54 -7.64
C GLN A 19 6.23 8.11 -8.49
N ARG A 20 7.10 8.93 -7.92
CA ARG A 20 8.29 9.43 -8.61
C ARG A 20 9.21 8.29 -9.02
N VAL A 21 9.47 7.34 -8.12
CA VAL A 21 10.26 6.14 -8.40
C VAL A 21 9.62 5.33 -9.54
N ALA A 22 8.30 5.08 -9.47
CA ALA A 22 7.59 4.33 -10.49
C ALA A 22 7.67 4.96 -11.88
N VAL A 23 7.55 6.30 -11.98
CA VAL A 23 7.67 7.02 -13.26
C VAL A 23 9.11 7.03 -13.77
N MET A 24 10.11 7.17 -12.90
CA MET A 24 11.52 7.25 -13.30
C MET A 24 12.11 5.89 -13.67
N LEU A 25 11.82 4.85 -12.89
CA LEU A 25 12.41 3.51 -13.05
C LEU A 25 11.45 2.48 -13.68
N GLY A 26 10.16 2.79 -13.79
CA GLY A 26 9.10 1.82 -14.09
C GLY A 26 8.59 1.12 -12.83
N GLY A 27 7.31 0.72 -12.83
CA GLY A 27 6.63 0.23 -11.64
C GLY A 27 7.30 -0.99 -11.02
N ALA A 28 7.53 -2.06 -11.79
CA ALA A 28 8.08 -3.31 -11.27
C ALA A 28 9.53 -3.16 -10.76
N TRP A 29 10.40 -2.49 -11.55
CA TRP A 29 11.80 -2.28 -11.16
C TRP A 29 11.93 -1.33 -9.97
N GLY A 30 11.16 -0.23 -9.97
CA GLY A 30 11.13 0.72 -8.86
C GLY A 30 10.68 0.08 -7.56
N ASN A 31 9.65 -0.78 -7.60
CA ASN A 31 9.21 -1.53 -6.43
C ASN A 31 10.27 -2.51 -5.92
N LEU A 32 10.92 -3.25 -6.83
CA LEU A 32 12.00 -4.17 -6.45
C LEU A 32 13.15 -3.43 -5.74
N MET A 33 13.61 -2.31 -6.30
CA MET A 33 14.67 -1.50 -5.70
C MET A 33 14.28 -0.95 -4.31
N ARG A 34 13.04 -0.47 -4.18
CA ARG A 34 12.48 0.02 -2.92
C ARG A 34 12.43 -1.07 -1.84
N LEU A 35 11.91 -2.26 -2.19
CA LEU A 35 11.82 -3.38 -1.26
C LEU A 35 13.20 -3.95 -0.91
N GLY A 36 14.15 -3.97 -1.87
CA GLY A 36 15.52 -4.37 -1.62
C GLY A 36 16.20 -3.46 -0.59
N LEU A 37 16.09 -2.15 -0.77
CA LEU A 37 16.62 -1.18 0.20
C LEU A 37 15.94 -1.32 1.58
N ALA A 38 14.62 -1.48 1.59
CA ALA A 38 13.87 -1.68 2.83
C ALA A 38 14.26 -2.98 3.55
N ALA A 39 14.47 -4.07 2.81
CA ALA A 39 14.92 -5.35 3.39
C ALA A 39 16.27 -5.23 4.07
N VAL A 40 17.22 -4.50 3.47
CA VAL A 40 18.53 -4.24 4.08
C VAL A 40 18.37 -3.43 5.37
N VAL A 41 17.65 -2.32 5.32
CA VAL A 41 17.47 -1.45 6.50
C VAL A 41 16.73 -2.19 7.63
N LEU A 42 15.60 -2.84 7.31
CA LEU A 42 14.83 -3.60 8.30
C LEU A 42 15.63 -4.80 8.84
N GLY A 43 16.40 -5.49 7.98
CA GLY A 43 17.25 -6.60 8.39
C GLY A 43 18.29 -6.17 9.43
N ILE A 44 18.95 -5.02 9.21
CA ILE A 44 19.89 -4.44 10.18
C ILE A 44 19.16 -4.08 11.49
N LEU A 45 17.99 -3.43 11.40
CA LEU A 45 17.20 -3.05 12.59
C LEU A 45 16.77 -4.28 13.39
N VAL A 46 16.28 -5.34 12.72
CA VAL A 46 15.88 -6.60 13.37
C VAL A 46 17.07 -7.27 14.03
N ALA A 47 18.23 -7.34 13.36
CA ALA A 47 19.43 -7.95 13.90
C ALA A 47 19.95 -7.22 15.17
N ILE A 48 19.73 -5.91 15.27
CA ILE A 48 20.20 -5.12 16.43
C ILE A 48 19.14 -5.08 17.53
N LEU A 49 17.86 -4.86 17.19
CA LEU A 49 16.82 -4.54 18.16
C LEU A 49 16.01 -5.76 18.61
N THR A 50 15.83 -6.76 17.73
CA THR A 50 14.91 -7.89 17.96
C THR A 50 15.43 -9.21 17.36
N PRO A 51 16.68 -9.64 17.69
CA PRO A 51 17.31 -10.80 17.03
C PRO A 51 16.53 -12.11 17.22
N ASP A 52 15.86 -12.26 18.35
CA ASP A 52 15.13 -13.49 18.71
C ASP A 52 13.61 -13.43 18.45
N ALA A 53 13.13 -12.37 17.78
CA ALA A 53 11.70 -12.16 17.59
C ALA A 53 11.08 -12.97 16.43
N ILE A 54 11.90 -13.59 15.57
CA ILE A 54 11.40 -14.40 14.44
C ILE A 54 11.13 -15.82 14.91
N ARG A 55 9.85 -16.24 14.87
CA ARG A 55 9.40 -17.59 15.18
C ARG A 55 8.80 -18.24 13.93
N TRP A 56 9.17 -19.49 13.63
CA TRP A 56 8.78 -20.15 12.39
C TRP A 56 7.26 -20.20 12.14
N PRO A 57 6.40 -20.55 13.11
CA PRO A 57 4.96 -20.60 12.83
C PRO A 57 4.35 -19.22 12.48
N SER A 58 4.75 -18.14 13.16
CA SER A 58 4.28 -16.79 12.86
C SER A 58 4.91 -16.24 11.58
N PHE A 59 6.18 -16.61 11.28
CA PHE A 59 6.87 -16.23 10.04
C PHE A 59 6.09 -16.65 8.80
N GLN A 60 5.53 -17.85 8.77
CA GLN A 60 4.75 -18.34 7.61
C GLN A 60 3.56 -17.43 7.30
N TRP A 61 2.86 -16.99 8.34
CA TRP A 61 1.71 -16.09 8.18
C TRP A 61 2.13 -14.68 7.77
N PHE A 62 3.20 -14.12 8.37
CA PHE A 62 3.74 -12.84 7.95
C PHE A 62 4.26 -12.91 6.51
N PHE A 63 4.91 -13.99 6.13
CA PHE A 63 5.40 -14.21 4.77
C PHE A 63 4.24 -14.29 3.77
N LEU A 64 3.18 -15.03 4.08
CA LEU A 64 1.96 -15.09 3.28
C LEU A 64 1.31 -13.70 3.15
N SER A 65 1.17 -12.97 4.26
CA SER A 65 0.69 -11.58 4.27
C SER A 65 1.55 -10.68 3.36
N GLY A 66 2.87 -10.87 3.39
CA GLY A 66 3.81 -10.14 2.55
C GLY A 66 3.70 -10.48 1.07
N LEU A 67 3.49 -11.76 0.71
CA LEU A 67 3.25 -12.18 -0.68
C LEU A 67 2.01 -11.50 -1.25
N ILE A 68 0.93 -11.43 -0.46
CA ILE A 68 -0.33 -10.81 -0.90
C ILE A 68 -0.19 -9.29 -0.91
N GLY A 69 0.30 -8.68 0.18
CA GLY A 69 0.36 -7.22 0.35
C GLY A 69 1.48 -6.58 -0.45
N PHE A 70 2.73 -6.96 -0.19
CA PHE A 70 3.90 -6.40 -0.87
C PHE A 70 4.22 -7.06 -2.21
N GLY A 71 3.92 -8.35 -2.35
CA GLY A 71 4.10 -9.05 -3.62
C GLY A 71 3.08 -8.59 -4.64
N LEU A 72 1.88 -9.14 -4.59
CA LEU A 72 0.80 -8.81 -5.52
C LEU A 72 0.37 -7.34 -5.40
N GLY A 73 0.13 -6.88 -4.16
CA GLY A 73 -0.40 -5.54 -3.88
C GLY A 73 0.54 -4.43 -4.33
N ASP A 74 1.83 -4.47 -3.97
CA ASP A 74 2.77 -3.39 -4.30
C ASP A 74 3.21 -3.40 -5.77
N VAL A 75 3.34 -4.57 -6.41
CA VAL A 75 3.58 -4.62 -7.86
C VAL A 75 2.42 -3.96 -8.60
N ALA A 76 1.20 -4.21 -8.17
CA ALA A 76 0.01 -3.55 -8.71
C ALA A 76 -0.02 -2.06 -8.35
N LEU A 77 0.31 -1.68 -7.10
CA LEU A 77 0.38 -0.29 -6.63
C LEU A 77 1.35 0.55 -7.48
N PHE A 78 2.55 0.06 -7.70
CA PHE A 78 3.56 0.77 -8.50
C PHE A 78 3.19 0.81 -9.98
N THR A 79 2.51 -0.23 -10.47
CA THR A 79 1.91 -0.23 -11.80
C THR A 79 0.83 0.84 -11.94
N ALA A 80 0.04 1.08 -10.90
CA ALA A 80 -0.96 2.14 -10.86
C ALA A 80 -0.32 3.52 -10.77
N TYR A 81 0.70 3.71 -9.92
CA TYR A 81 1.39 4.99 -9.75
C TYR A 81 1.88 5.59 -11.06
N GLU A 82 2.48 4.80 -11.94
CA GLU A 82 2.99 5.29 -13.22
C GLU A 82 1.88 5.65 -14.23
N ARG A 83 0.62 5.18 -14.01
CA ARG A 83 -0.50 5.33 -14.95
C ARG A 83 -1.56 6.34 -14.54
N ILE A 84 -1.84 6.44 -13.24
CA ILE A 84 -2.94 7.27 -12.71
C ILE A 84 -2.49 8.23 -11.59
N GLY A 85 -1.19 8.27 -11.29
CA GLY A 85 -0.62 9.14 -10.24
C GLY A 85 -0.87 8.64 -8.83
N SER A 86 -0.23 9.29 -7.85
CA SER A 86 -0.27 8.82 -6.46
C SER A 86 -1.66 8.99 -5.83
N ARG A 87 -2.32 10.14 -6.03
CA ARG A 87 -3.59 10.47 -5.38
C ARG A 87 -4.68 9.45 -5.68
N LEU A 88 -4.95 9.20 -6.95
CA LEU A 88 -6.03 8.28 -7.34
C LEU A 88 -5.67 6.83 -6.98
N THR A 89 -4.41 6.45 -7.13
CA THR A 89 -3.92 5.12 -6.71
C THR A 89 -4.14 4.89 -5.23
N ILE A 90 -3.74 5.82 -4.36
CA ILE A 90 -3.89 5.68 -2.91
C ILE A 90 -5.35 5.73 -2.48
N LEU A 91 -6.16 6.56 -3.12
CA LEU A 91 -7.60 6.58 -2.85
C LEU A 91 -8.24 5.21 -3.11
N LEU A 92 -8.00 4.62 -4.29
CA LEU A 92 -8.50 3.30 -4.65
C LEU A 92 -7.95 2.22 -3.71
N ASN A 93 -6.65 2.23 -3.49
CA ASN A 93 -5.98 1.26 -2.63
C ASN A 93 -6.56 1.28 -1.21
N LEU A 94 -6.54 2.42 -0.53
CA LEU A 94 -6.84 2.49 0.90
C LEU A 94 -8.33 2.59 1.24
N CYS A 95 -9.17 3.11 0.32
CA CYS A 95 -10.61 3.10 0.53
C CYS A 95 -11.26 1.76 0.17
N LEU A 96 -10.67 0.97 -0.73
CA LEU A 96 -11.19 -0.38 -1.05
C LEU A 96 -10.62 -1.47 -0.13
N ALA A 97 -9.46 -1.25 0.49
CA ALA A 97 -8.83 -2.23 1.37
C ALA A 97 -9.75 -2.72 2.51
N PRO A 98 -10.49 -1.85 3.24
CA PRO A 98 -11.44 -2.30 4.27
C PRO A 98 -12.54 -3.19 3.73
N LEU A 99 -13.02 -2.95 2.49
CA LEU A 99 -14.05 -3.80 1.86
C LEU A 99 -13.52 -5.20 1.60
N PHE A 100 -12.30 -5.31 1.09
CA PHE A 100 -11.65 -6.61 0.87
C PHE A 100 -11.32 -7.32 2.18
N ALA A 101 -10.88 -6.59 3.21
CA ALA A 101 -10.66 -7.14 4.54
C ALA A 101 -11.96 -7.73 5.11
N MET A 102 -13.06 -6.98 5.05
CA MET A 102 -14.37 -7.39 5.53
C MET A 102 -14.91 -8.63 4.79
N VAL A 103 -14.77 -8.68 3.45
CA VAL A 103 -15.18 -9.87 2.67
C VAL A 103 -14.36 -11.09 3.09
N LEU A 104 -13.07 -10.94 3.32
CA LEU A 104 -12.22 -12.04 3.77
C LEU A 104 -12.59 -12.49 5.19
N GLU A 105 -12.84 -11.57 6.11
CA GLU A 105 -13.28 -11.88 7.47
C GLU A 105 -14.64 -12.59 7.47
N TRP A 106 -15.58 -12.16 6.62
CA TRP A 106 -16.85 -12.86 6.44
C TRP A 106 -16.67 -14.29 5.95
N LEU A 107 -15.84 -14.50 4.92
CA LEU A 107 -15.58 -15.82 4.34
C LEU A 107 -14.82 -16.74 5.31
N TRP A 108 -13.94 -16.17 6.15
CA TRP A 108 -13.08 -16.94 7.05
C TRP A 108 -13.70 -17.17 8.41
N LEU A 109 -14.37 -16.15 8.98
CA LEU A 109 -14.95 -16.17 10.32
C LEU A 109 -16.46 -16.39 10.33
N GLY A 110 -17.13 -16.33 9.17
CA GLY A 110 -18.58 -16.51 9.06
C GLY A 110 -19.41 -15.35 9.60
N ASN A 111 -18.81 -14.21 9.88
CA ASN A 111 -19.49 -13.01 10.39
C ASN A 111 -20.44 -12.45 9.33
N GLY A 112 -21.74 -12.36 9.62
CA GLY A 112 -22.73 -11.85 8.68
C GLY A 112 -22.53 -10.38 8.33
N LEU A 113 -22.79 -10.01 7.06
CA LEU A 113 -22.78 -8.62 6.61
C LEU A 113 -24.12 -7.96 6.96
N GLY A 114 -24.14 -7.14 7.99
CA GLY A 114 -25.34 -6.37 8.37
C GLY A 114 -25.69 -5.28 7.35
N PRO A 115 -26.96 -4.80 7.31
CA PRO A 115 -27.39 -3.77 6.35
C PRO A 115 -26.60 -2.45 6.46
N ARG A 116 -26.14 -2.07 7.65
CA ARG A 116 -25.29 -0.89 7.86
C ARG A 116 -23.97 -0.98 7.13
N VAL A 117 -23.36 -2.18 7.16
CA VAL A 117 -22.10 -2.48 6.45
C VAL A 117 -22.28 -2.34 4.95
N VAL A 118 -23.40 -2.82 4.40
CA VAL A 118 -23.74 -2.68 2.97
C VAL A 118 -23.89 -1.20 2.58
N VAL A 119 -24.56 -0.39 3.40
CA VAL A 119 -24.70 1.06 3.15
C VAL A 119 -23.33 1.75 3.12
N CYS A 120 -22.44 1.43 4.07
CA CYS A 120 -21.08 1.98 4.08
C CYS A 120 -20.28 1.54 2.85
N ALA A 121 -20.38 0.29 2.45
CA ALA A 121 -19.75 -0.21 1.23
C ALA A 121 -20.23 0.55 -0.02
N LEU A 122 -21.53 0.81 -0.14
CA LEU A 122 -22.09 1.59 -1.24
C LEU A 122 -21.60 3.05 -1.22
N LEU A 123 -21.48 3.67 -0.04
CA LEU A 123 -20.91 5.02 0.10
C LEU A 123 -19.45 5.06 -0.36
N ILE A 124 -18.63 4.08 0.04
CA ILE A 124 -17.23 3.97 -0.39
C ILE A 124 -17.17 3.85 -1.92
N LEU A 125 -17.94 2.93 -2.51
CA LEU A 125 -17.94 2.71 -3.95
C LEU A 125 -18.45 3.94 -4.72
N ALA A 126 -19.48 4.63 -4.23
CA ALA A 126 -19.97 5.87 -4.83
C ALA A 126 -18.92 6.99 -4.79
N GLY A 127 -18.26 7.19 -3.64
CA GLY A 127 -17.18 8.16 -3.49
C GLY A 127 -16.00 7.87 -4.42
N VAL A 128 -15.58 6.61 -4.50
CA VAL A 128 -14.54 6.14 -5.43
C VAL A 128 -14.95 6.39 -6.88
N ALA A 129 -16.19 6.05 -7.27
CA ALA A 129 -16.70 6.26 -8.62
C ALA A 129 -16.72 7.76 -9.02
N MET A 130 -17.04 8.65 -8.08
CA MET A 130 -16.96 10.11 -8.29
C MET A 130 -15.50 10.57 -8.46
N ALA A 131 -14.56 9.99 -7.72
CA ALA A 131 -13.16 10.38 -7.74
C ALA A 131 -12.41 9.90 -8.99
N ILE A 132 -12.83 8.79 -9.60
CA ILE A 132 -12.22 8.22 -10.81
C ILE A 132 -12.46 9.10 -12.06
N ARG A 133 -13.50 9.92 -12.08
CA ARG A 133 -13.80 10.75 -13.26
C ARG A 133 -12.59 11.61 -13.64
N PRO A 134 -12.12 11.53 -14.91
CA PRO A 134 -11.01 12.36 -15.38
C PRO A 134 -11.37 13.82 -15.18
N GLY A 135 -10.56 14.55 -14.42
CA GLY A 135 -10.67 16.00 -14.32
C GLY A 135 -10.28 16.64 -15.64
N SER A 136 -10.75 17.88 -15.89
CA SER A 136 -10.24 18.74 -16.95
C SER A 136 -8.73 18.78 -16.87
N LYS A 137 -8.05 18.61 -18.01
CA LYS A 137 -6.60 18.53 -18.25
C LYS A 137 -5.74 19.07 -17.07
N SER A 138 -5.44 18.21 -16.12
CA SER A 138 -4.46 18.53 -15.07
C SER A 138 -3.14 18.86 -15.79
N ARG A 139 -2.52 19.98 -15.46
CA ARG A 139 -1.14 20.31 -15.86
C ARG A 139 -0.21 19.43 -15.02
N ALA A 140 -0.30 18.11 -15.20
CA ALA A 140 0.55 17.19 -14.46
C ALA A 140 2.02 17.50 -14.77
N LYS A 141 2.80 17.81 -13.73
CA LYS A 141 4.26 18.02 -13.84
C LYS A 141 4.99 16.72 -14.18
N VAL A 142 4.29 15.60 -14.08
CA VAL A 142 4.82 14.24 -14.28
C VAL A 142 4.06 13.60 -15.42
N ALA A 143 4.78 13.19 -16.46
CA ALA A 143 4.20 12.44 -17.58
C ALA A 143 3.84 11.02 -17.13
N LEU A 144 2.54 10.72 -17.03
CA LEU A 144 2.02 9.40 -16.76
C LEU A 144 2.19 8.50 -17.98
N ARG A 145 2.44 7.20 -17.77
CA ARG A 145 2.73 6.22 -18.81
C ARG A 145 1.65 5.16 -18.89
N GLY A 146 1.32 4.71 -20.09
CA GLY A 146 0.43 3.56 -20.30
C GLY A 146 -1.07 3.88 -20.28
N ARG A 147 -1.88 2.84 -20.20
CA ARG A 147 -3.35 2.95 -20.28
C ARG A 147 -3.95 3.26 -18.90
N TYR A 148 -4.80 4.27 -18.84
CA TYR A 148 -5.50 4.70 -17.62
C TYR A 148 -6.25 3.55 -16.92
N TRP A 149 -7.04 2.77 -17.66
CA TRP A 149 -7.81 1.66 -17.09
C TRP A 149 -6.96 0.54 -16.48
N VAL A 150 -5.77 0.30 -17.03
CA VAL A 150 -4.81 -0.64 -16.44
C VAL A 150 -4.35 -0.11 -15.07
N GLY A 151 -4.19 1.20 -14.92
CA GLY A 151 -3.89 1.84 -13.64
C GLY A 151 -5.01 1.67 -12.61
N ILE A 152 -6.28 1.83 -13.04
CA ILE A 152 -7.45 1.63 -12.17
C ILE A 152 -7.52 0.18 -11.68
N VAL A 153 -7.46 -0.79 -12.59
CA VAL A 153 -7.48 -2.22 -12.23
C VAL A 153 -6.32 -2.57 -11.29
N ALA A 154 -5.13 -2.08 -11.59
CA ALA A 154 -3.96 -2.28 -10.75
C ALA A 154 -4.16 -1.67 -9.34
N ALA A 155 -4.75 -0.49 -9.22
CA ALA A 155 -5.04 0.12 -7.92
C ALA A 155 -6.10 -0.67 -7.11
N ILE A 156 -7.09 -1.28 -7.79
CA ILE A 156 -8.07 -2.17 -7.14
C ILE A 156 -7.37 -3.43 -6.62
N ILE A 157 -6.49 -4.04 -7.43
CA ILE A 157 -5.67 -5.21 -7.01
C ILE A 157 -4.77 -4.83 -5.82
N ALA A 158 -4.19 -3.63 -5.83
CA ALA A 158 -3.42 -3.13 -4.70
C ALA A 158 -4.28 -3.02 -3.43
N GLY A 159 -5.52 -2.53 -3.52
CA GLY A 159 -6.49 -2.49 -2.42
C GLY A 159 -6.83 -3.88 -1.88
N PHE A 160 -7.03 -4.86 -2.77
CA PHE A 160 -7.18 -6.26 -2.38
C PHE A 160 -5.96 -6.76 -1.59
N GLY A 161 -4.76 -6.54 -2.12
CA GLY A 161 -3.50 -6.91 -1.45
C GLY A 161 -3.35 -6.26 -0.07
N GLN A 162 -3.67 -4.98 0.04
CA GLN A 162 -3.60 -4.21 1.29
C GLN A 162 -4.59 -4.75 2.34
N GLY A 163 -5.86 -4.92 1.99
CA GLY A 163 -6.91 -5.38 2.91
C GLY A 163 -6.70 -6.82 3.35
N THR A 164 -6.53 -7.74 2.38
CA THR A 164 -6.29 -9.16 2.64
C THR A 164 -4.98 -9.36 3.41
N GLY A 165 -3.91 -8.63 3.02
CA GLY A 165 -2.63 -8.67 3.73
C GLY A 165 -2.73 -8.22 5.19
N ALA A 166 -3.58 -7.23 5.51
CA ALA A 166 -3.81 -6.79 6.88
C ALA A 166 -4.47 -7.88 7.75
N VAL A 167 -5.50 -8.55 7.22
CA VAL A 167 -6.21 -9.64 7.93
C VAL A 167 -5.26 -10.82 8.19
N VAL A 168 -4.49 -11.24 7.18
CA VAL A 168 -3.51 -12.32 7.33
C VAL A 168 -2.40 -11.92 8.32
N SER A 169 -1.99 -10.64 8.33
CA SER A 169 -0.99 -10.13 9.28
C SER A 169 -1.51 -10.19 10.72
N ARG A 170 -2.79 -9.88 10.96
CA ARG A 170 -3.42 -10.05 12.28
C ARG A 170 -3.38 -11.50 12.76
N LYS A 171 -3.65 -12.46 11.87
CA LYS A 171 -3.48 -13.88 12.21
C LYS A 171 -2.04 -14.21 12.59
N ALA A 172 -1.06 -13.63 11.86
CA ALA A 172 0.35 -13.82 12.18
C ALA A 172 0.72 -13.29 13.58
N GLU A 173 0.20 -12.10 13.95
CA GLU A 173 0.39 -11.52 15.28
C GLU A 173 -0.22 -12.40 16.38
N ALA A 174 -1.44 -12.90 16.17
CA ALA A 174 -2.09 -13.81 17.13
C ALA A 174 -1.23 -15.06 17.38
N VAL A 175 -0.71 -15.68 16.32
CA VAL A 175 0.19 -16.84 16.42
C VAL A 175 1.50 -16.46 17.10
N ALA A 176 2.05 -15.27 16.85
CA ALA A 176 3.28 -14.81 17.51
C ALA A 176 3.08 -14.64 19.02
N LEU A 177 1.93 -14.08 19.43
CA LEU A 177 1.56 -13.91 20.85
C LEU A 177 1.40 -15.27 21.57
N GLU A 178 0.75 -16.25 20.93
CA GLU A 178 0.61 -17.61 21.47
C GLU A 178 1.98 -18.28 21.72
N LEU A 179 3.01 -17.90 20.94
CA LEU A 179 4.37 -18.42 21.08
C LEU A 179 5.25 -17.61 22.06
N GLY A 180 4.67 -16.62 22.75
CA GLY A 180 5.40 -15.75 23.68
C GLY A 180 6.42 -14.84 22.97
N ALA A 181 6.32 -14.67 21.64
CA ALA A 181 7.13 -13.70 20.94
C ALA A 181 6.52 -12.33 21.17
N SER A 182 7.32 -11.38 21.72
CA SER A 182 6.89 -9.98 21.77
C SER A 182 6.80 -9.47 20.33
N GLY A 183 5.58 -9.14 19.88
CA GLY A 183 5.37 -8.61 18.57
C GLY A 183 6.15 -7.30 18.39
N SER A 184 7.08 -7.27 17.45
CA SER A 184 7.73 -6.05 17.02
C SER A 184 7.20 -5.67 15.64
N GLY A 185 6.62 -4.47 15.52
CA GLY A 185 6.17 -3.97 14.22
C GLY A 185 7.28 -3.96 13.17
N ILE A 186 8.55 -3.77 13.60
CA ILE A 186 9.75 -3.82 12.73
C ILE A 186 9.97 -5.26 12.22
N THR A 187 9.90 -6.25 13.11
CA THR A 187 10.08 -7.67 12.74
C THR A 187 8.96 -8.15 11.82
N ALA A 188 7.72 -7.79 12.10
CA ALA A 188 6.57 -8.10 11.24
C ALA A 188 6.74 -7.46 9.85
N ALA A 189 7.13 -6.18 9.78
CA ALA A 189 7.42 -5.49 8.52
C ALA A 189 8.54 -6.18 7.75
N PHE A 190 9.63 -6.58 8.41
CA PHE A 190 10.76 -7.27 7.77
C PHE A 190 10.34 -8.58 7.12
N GLN A 191 9.64 -9.45 7.87
CA GLN A 191 9.17 -10.74 7.37
C GLN A 191 8.26 -10.58 6.14
N ARG A 192 7.37 -9.59 6.16
CA ARG A 192 6.50 -9.26 5.02
C ARG A 192 7.28 -8.72 3.82
N VAL A 193 8.27 -7.85 4.06
CA VAL A 193 9.12 -7.27 3.01
C VAL A 193 9.94 -8.33 2.30
N LEU A 194 10.45 -9.34 3.01
CA LEU A 194 11.17 -10.47 2.39
C LEU A 194 10.31 -11.20 1.35
N ALA A 195 9.05 -11.47 1.69
CA ALA A 195 8.11 -12.10 0.76
C ALA A 195 7.81 -11.22 -0.45
N GLY A 196 7.57 -9.93 -0.22
CA GLY A 196 7.35 -8.96 -1.28
C GLY A 196 8.55 -8.79 -2.20
N LEU A 197 9.76 -8.81 -1.64
CA LEU A 197 11.02 -8.74 -2.40
C LEU A 197 11.17 -9.95 -3.31
N LEU A 198 10.94 -11.16 -2.79
CA LEU A 198 10.98 -12.39 -3.58
C LEU A 198 9.97 -12.34 -4.74
N PHE A 199 8.72 -11.98 -4.45
CA PHE A 199 7.68 -11.87 -5.47
C PHE A 199 8.03 -10.81 -6.52
N SER A 200 8.50 -9.64 -6.11
CA SER A 200 8.90 -8.56 -7.02
C SER A 200 10.08 -8.95 -7.88
N ALA A 201 11.05 -9.71 -7.36
CA ALA A 201 12.16 -10.24 -8.13
C ALA A 201 11.68 -11.20 -9.21
N ILE A 202 10.78 -12.12 -8.85
CA ILE A 202 10.14 -13.05 -9.82
C ILE A 202 9.36 -12.25 -10.87
N ALA A 203 8.55 -11.26 -10.48
CA ALA A 203 7.80 -10.43 -11.41
C ALA A 203 8.70 -9.69 -12.40
N VAL A 204 9.83 -9.13 -11.93
CA VAL A 204 10.83 -8.46 -12.79
C VAL A 204 11.47 -9.46 -13.75
N ILE A 205 11.83 -10.66 -13.28
CA ILE A 205 12.39 -11.73 -14.12
C ILE A 205 11.37 -12.12 -15.21
N LEU A 206 10.10 -12.34 -14.86
CA LEU A 206 9.05 -12.69 -15.81
C LEU A 206 8.85 -11.58 -16.86
N VAL A 207 8.78 -10.33 -16.44
CA VAL A 207 8.67 -9.18 -17.35
C VAL A 207 9.90 -9.09 -18.27
N ARG A 208 11.07 -9.46 -17.78
CA ARG A 208 12.30 -9.52 -18.61
C ARG A 208 12.24 -10.60 -19.68
N PHE A 209 11.76 -11.80 -19.33
CA PHE A 209 11.74 -12.93 -20.27
C PHE A 209 10.59 -12.87 -21.27
N PHE A 210 9.40 -12.41 -20.83
CA PHE A 210 8.17 -12.41 -21.62
C PHE A 210 7.73 -11.02 -22.10
N GLY A 211 8.36 -9.94 -21.57
CA GLY A 211 8.03 -8.58 -21.93
C GLY A 211 8.71 -8.09 -23.22
N SER A 212 8.17 -7.03 -23.83
CA SER A 212 8.78 -6.38 -24.99
C SER A 212 10.15 -5.78 -24.64
N ARG A 213 11.12 -5.91 -25.56
CA ARG A 213 12.46 -5.28 -25.47
C ARG A 213 12.40 -3.78 -25.13
N LYS A 214 11.39 -3.07 -25.62
CA LYS A 214 11.20 -1.63 -25.37
C LYS A 214 10.96 -1.30 -23.88
N ASN A 215 10.32 -2.20 -23.14
CA ASN A 215 10.13 -2.05 -21.69
C ASN A 215 11.44 -2.21 -20.90
N TRP A 216 12.33 -3.07 -21.40
CA TRP A 216 13.61 -3.36 -20.77
C TRP A 216 14.65 -2.23 -20.94
N GLU A 217 14.69 -1.59 -22.08
CA GLU A 217 15.64 -0.50 -22.36
C GLU A 217 15.40 0.71 -21.44
N SER A 218 14.13 0.96 -21.03
CA SER A 218 13.82 2.01 -20.07
C SER A 218 14.35 1.71 -18.65
N TRP A 219 14.64 0.45 -18.31
CA TRP A 219 15.16 0.03 -17.00
C TRP A 219 16.70 0.00 -16.95
N ARG A 220 17.35 0.09 -18.10
CA ARG A 220 18.82 0.13 -18.23
C ARG A 220 19.42 1.52 -17.98
N SER A 221 18.62 2.54 -17.78
CA SER A 221 19.14 3.85 -17.39
C SER A 221 19.97 3.68 -16.12
N PRO A 222 21.27 4.09 -16.11
CA PRO A 222 22.04 4.07 -14.88
C PRO A 222 21.24 4.79 -13.79
N LEU A 223 21.32 4.31 -12.55
CA LEU A 223 20.66 4.97 -11.42
C LEU A 223 21.08 6.44 -11.42
N ASP A 224 20.25 7.29 -12.03
CA ASP A 224 20.50 8.73 -12.01
C ASP A 224 20.47 9.16 -10.54
N ARG A 225 21.49 9.93 -10.13
CA ARG A 225 21.56 10.51 -8.77
C ARG A 225 20.26 11.20 -8.36
N LYS A 226 19.48 11.67 -9.34
CA LYS A 226 18.17 12.30 -9.13
C LYS A 226 17.10 11.33 -8.60
N VAL A 227 17.24 10.02 -8.82
CA VAL A 227 16.28 9.01 -8.34
C VAL A 227 16.53 8.65 -6.88
N VAL A 228 17.77 8.76 -6.41
CA VAL A 228 18.19 8.31 -5.08
C VAL A 228 17.35 8.89 -3.94
N PRO A 229 17.11 10.22 -3.87
CA PRO A 229 16.32 10.79 -2.77
C PRO A 229 14.86 10.29 -2.78
N TRP A 230 14.28 10.07 -3.97
CA TRP A 230 12.93 9.52 -4.09
C TRP A 230 12.89 8.05 -3.68
N LEU A 231 13.91 7.28 -4.05
CA LEU A 231 14.02 5.86 -3.68
C LEU A 231 14.21 5.69 -2.17
N LEU A 232 15.07 6.50 -1.56
CA LEU A 232 15.24 6.55 -0.10
C LEU A 232 13.94 6.92 0.60
N GLY A 233 13.26 7.98 0.14
CA GLY A 233 11.96 8.38 0.68
C GLY A 233 10.91 7.28 0.55
N ALA A 234 10.79 6.64 -0.62
CA ALA A 234 9.84 5.58 -0.85
C ALA A 234 10.11 4.34 0.03
N ALA A 235 11.38 3.98 0.26
CA ALA A 235 11.75 2.84 1.09
C ALA A 235 11.58 3.16 2.59
N LEU A 236 12.07 4.31 3.05
CA LEU A 236 12.02 4.67 4.46
C LEU A 236 10.60 4.98 4.93
N PHE A 237 9.86 5.86 4.22
CA PHE A 237 8.51 6.23 4.64
C PHE A 237 7.46 5.15 4.34
N GLY A 238 7.70 4.26 3.38
CA GLY A 238 6.81 3.14 3.08
C GLY A 238 7.10 1.92 3.97
N PRO A 239 7.80 0.93 3.44
CA PRO A 239 7.97 -0.35 4.12
C PRO A 239 8.78 -0.29 5.42
N VAL A 240 9.74 0.65 5.58
CA VAL A 240 10.53 0.69 6.81
C VAL A 240 9.75 1.29 7.96
N ILE A 241 9.42 2.58 7.93
CA ILE A 241 8.78 3.26 9.06
C ILE A 241 7.25 3.10 8.98
N GLY A 242 6.67 3.37 7.81
CA GLY A 242 5.20 3.36 7.65
C GLY A 242 4.59 2.01 7.95
N VAL A 243 5.16 0.92 7.39
CA VAL A 243 4.64 -0.43 7.66
C VAL A 243 5.01 -0.92 9.05
N SER A 244 6.15 -0.55 9.62
CA SER A 244 6.45 -0.87 11.02
C SER A 244 5.42 -0.24 11.97
N CYS A 245 5.06 1.03 11.74
CA CYS A 245 3.98 1.69 12.49
C CYS A 245 2.61 1.03 12.24
N PHE A 246 2.33 0.62 10.99
CA PHE A 246 1.10 -0.10 10.65
C PHE A 246 1.00 -1.43 11.39
N GLN A 247 2.06 -2.22 11.41
CA GLN A 247 2.11 -3.49 12.14
C GLN A 247 2.00 -3.25 13.65
N TRP A 248 2.67 -2.23 14.18
CA TRP A 248 2.52 -1.84 15.59
C TRP A 248 1.06 -1.46 15.91
N ALA A 249 0.40 -0.69 15.05
CA ALA A 249 -1.02 -0.37 15.25
C ALA A 249 -1.92 -1.61 15.27
N LEU A 250 -1.64 -2.62 14.42
CA LEU A 250 -2.39 -3.88 14.35
C LEU A 250 -2.20 -4.78 15.56
N GLN A 251 -1.17 -4.58 16.38
CA GLN A 251 -0.97 -5.29 17.64
C GLN A 251 -1.98 -4.84 18.71
N ASP A 252 -2.23 -3.53 18.78
CA ASP A 252 -3.03 -2.92 19.84
C ASP A 252 -4.48 -2.65 19.43
N LEU A 253 -4.76 -2.57 18.12
CA LEU A 253 -6.05 -2.15 17.59
C LEU A 253 -6.62 -3.17 16.60
N GLU A 254 -7.93 -3.19 16.50
CA GLU A 254 -8.62 -3.97 15.47
C GLU A 254 -8.25 -3.48 14.04
N SER A 255 -8.16 -4.43 13.09
CA SER A 255 -7.77 -4.12 11.71
C SER A 255 -8.65 -3.05 11.08
N GLY A 256 -9.94 -3.07 11.39
CA GLY A 256 -10.90 -2.08 10.93
C GLY A 256 -10.52 -0.66 11.38
N ILE A 257 -10.25 -0.45 12.68
CA ILE A 257 -9.88 0.87 13.21
C ILE A 257 -8.59 1.38 12.55
N VAL A 258 -7.59 0.50 12.43
CA VAL A 258 -6.32 0.85 11.79
C VAL A 258 -6.54 1.25 10.33
N LEU A 259 -7.29 0.45 9.58
CA LEU A 259 -7.61 0.73 8.18
C LEU A 259 -8.44 2.01 8.00
N ALA A 260 -9.36 2.33 8.93
CA ALA A 260 -10.13 3.58 8.90
C ALA A 260 -9.22 4.81 9.07
N VAL A 261 -8.29 4.78 10.02
CA VAL A 261 -7.34 5.87 10.21
C VAL A 261 -6.41 6.00 9.01
N VAL A 262 -5.91 4.88 8.48
CA VAL A 262 -5.01 4.87 7.32
C VAL A 262 -5.74 5.31 6.04
N ALA A 263 -7.06 5.10 5.93
CA ALA A 263 -7.87 5.60 4.82
C ALA A 263 -7.97 7.15 4.76
N LEU A 264 -7.48 7.88 5.77
CA LEU A 264 -7.29 9.34 5.71
C LEU A 264 -6.08 9.75 4.85
N THR A 265 -5.18 8.82 4.50
CA THR A 265 -3.98 9.08 3.69
C THR A 265 -4.26 9.83 2.38
N PRO A 266 -5.30 9.49 1.58
CA PRO A 266 -5.62 10.23 0.35
C PRO A 266 -5.87 11.73 0.60
N ILE A 267 -6.39 12.10 1.77
CA ILE A 267 -6.61 13.50 2.15
C ILE A 267 -5.29 14.12 2.62
N ALA A 268 -4.55 13.42 3.47
CA ALA A 268 -3.27 13.89 4.00
C ALA A 268 -2.22 14.15 2.91
N MET A 269 -2.25 13.39 1.81
CA MET A 269 -1.30 13.56 0.71
C MET A 269 -1.64 14.66 -0.29
N LEU A 270 -2.83 15.26 -0.27
CA LEU A 270 -3.25 16.28 -1.25
C LEU A 270 -2.25 17.43 -1.41
N PRO A 271 -1.75 18.07 -0.33
CA PRO A 271 -0.76 19.13 -0.47
C PRO A 271 0.56 18.63 -1.08
N LEU A 272 1.00 17.42 -0.75
CA LEU A 272 2.22 16.81 -1.27
C LEU A 272 2.09 16.51 -2.78
N ALA A 273 0.99 15.88 -3.20
CA ALA A 273 0.72 15.59 -4.61
C ALA A 273 0.61 16.87 -5.44
N ARG A 274 0.02 17.94 -4.90
CA ARG A 274 -0.04 19.25 -5.58
C ARG A 274 1.35 19.84 -5.82
N ILE A 275 2.24 19.76 -4.84
CA ILE A 275 3.60 20.32 -4.94
C ILE A 275 4.46 19.48 -5.88
N THR A 276 4.44 18.17 -5.73
CA THR A 276 5.35 17.25 -6.42
C THR A 276 4.87 16.84 -7.81
N GLU A 277 3.60 16.51 -7.96
CA GLU A 277 3.02 16.01 -9.21
C GLU A 277 2.31 17.11 -10.01
N GLY A 278 1.97 18.23 -9.38
CA GLY A 278 1.13 19.28 -9.98
C GLY A 278 -0.31 18.80 -10.18
N ASP A 279 -0.76 17.86 -9.34
CA ASP A 279 -2.13 17.35 -9.39
C ASP A 279 -3.12 18.41 -8.88
N HIS A 280 -4.13 18.69 -9.70
CA HIS A 280 -5.23 19.59 -9.38
C HIS A 280 -6.54 18.84 -9.55
N PRO A 281 -7.01 18.13 -8.49
CA PRO A 281 -8.26 17.38 -8.56
C PRO A 281 -9.45 18.30 -8.82
N SER A 282 -10.43 17.82 -9.58
CA SER A 282 -11.71 18.52 -9.73
C SER A 282 -12.45 18.58 -8.41
N ARG A 283 -13.39 19.53 -8.27
CA ARG A 283 -14.24 19.61 -7.06
C ARG A 283 -15.00 18.30 -6.82
N LEU A 284 -15.50 17.68 -7.89
CA LEU A 284 -16.19 16.39 -7.80
C LEU A 284 -15.27 15.28 -7.30
N ALA A 285 -14.01 15.25 -7.75
CA ALA A 285 -13.04 14.26 -7.30
C ALA A 285 -12.67 14.45 -5.80
N LEU A 286 -12.62 15.70 -5.33
CA LEU A 286 -12.41 15.97 -3.90
C LEU A 286 -13.61 15.53 -3.05
N VAL A 287 -14.82 15.87 -3.48
CA VAL A 287 -16.06 15.42 -2.81
C VAL A 287 -16.11 13.89 -2.80
N GLY A 288 -15.79 13.23 -3.92
CA GLY A 288 -15.73 11.78 -4.00
C GLY A 288 -14.72 11.17 -3.00
N ALA A 289 -13.55 11.78 -2.87
CA ALA A 289 -12.54 11.32 -1.91
C ALA A 289 -13.04 11.46 -0.46
N VAL A 290 -13.68 12.58 -0.11
CA VAL A 290 -14.26 12.80 1.22
C VAL A 290 -15.38 11.80 1.50
N VAL A 291 -16.28 11.56 0.53
CA VAL A 291 -17.38 10.59 0.67
C VAL A 291 -16.82 9.16 0.86
N ALA A 292 -15.81 8.77 0.08
CA ALA A 292 -15.19 7.45 0.23
C ALA A 292 -14.55 7.27 1.61
N VAL A 293 -13.80 8.26 2.08
CA VAL A 293 -13.16 8.23 3.41
C VAL A 293 -14.21 8.22 4.52
N ALA A 294 -15.26 9.04 4.40
CA ALA A 294 -16.36 9.03 5.37
C ALA A 294 -17.05 7.66 5.43
N GLY A 295 -17.26 7.02 4.28
CA GLY A 295 -17.79 5.65 4.20
C GLY A 295 -16.90 4.64 4.94
N VAL A 296 -15.57 4.75 4.84
CA VAL A 296 -14.63 3.88 5.57
C VAL A 296 -14.71 4.14 7.08
N VAL A 297 -14.73 5.39 7.50
CA VAL A 297 -14.86 5.75 8.93
C VAL A 297 -16.17 5.20 9.50
N LEU A 298 -17.29 5.42 8.82
CA LEU A 298 -18.60 4.92 9.25
C LEU A 298 -18.64 3.38 9.28
N LEU A 299 -18.02 2.71 8.32
CA LEU A 299 -17.92 1.25 8.28
C LEU A 299 -17.31 0.72 9.59
N ASN A 300 -16.25 1.36 10.06
CA ASN A 300 -15.54 0.92 11.26
C ASN A 300 -16.21 1.39 12.59
N LEU A 301 -17.08 2.39 12.54
CA LEU A 301 -17.88 2.77 13.70
C LEU A 301 -19.13 1.88 13.88
N TRP A 302 -19.57 1.18 12.82
CA TRP A 302 -20.81 0.40 12.80
C TRP A 302 -20.59 -1.10 12.61
N ALA A 303 -19.36 -1.53 12.30
CA ALA A 303 -18.96 -2.94 12.30
C ALA A 303 -18.61 -3.39 13.72
#